data_fc1d5247c4811d1f625d1b9f3713ac83
#
_entry.id   fc1d5247c4811d1f625d1b9f3713ac83
#
_cell.length_a   1.000
_cell.length_b   1.000
_cell.length_c   1.000
_cell.angle_alpha   90.00
_cell.angle_beta   90.00
_cell.angle_gamma   90.00
#
_symmetry.space_group_name_H-M   'P 1'
#
loop_
_entity.id
_entity.type
_entity.pdbx_description
1 polymer ?
#
loop_
_entity_poly.entity_id
_entity_poly.type
_entity_poly.pdbx_seq_one_letter_code
_entity_poly.pdbx_strand_id
1 'polypeptide(L)'
;MHTIINTLRGRFVHGKDESEYYESIIKNVHTGMDHTFCFSVCNTELPEIPPGTIVFSTSDEHHRQPIPNHLQENVGILLKTFFPKEGVTDHRVLPFPLGYFTDFGGHALTPIAERGLDYSFYGAHNDNGRDKLHGWLRKRKGDGCKKEWGFYEGWGKGKGMWDYGSLLTKTKIALCPPGYVSPECARLPEAARCGCVLLVPNDLPTHLWYFQGFPGIKIEDWSNLKIVDELLADPKRMQDISDETVKWYNRCIDPKAVGAWLTERIKERIQKA
;
A
#
# COMPACT_ATOMS: atom_id res chain seq x y z
N MET A 1 27.02 5.11 6.10
CA MET A 1 25.74 5.89 6.12
C MET A 1 25.17 5.92 4.71
N HIS A 2 23.91 5.49 4.51
CA HIS A 2 23.32 5.47 3.17
C HIS A 2 23.09 6.89 2.62
N THR A 3 23.22 7.05 1.30
CA THR A 3 22.88 8.28 0.58
C THR A 3 21.47 8.17 0.01
N ILE A 4 20.64 9.21 0.20
CA ILE A 4 19.26 9.24 -0.32
C ILE A 4 19.09 10.41 -1.29
N ILE A 5 18.72 10.11 -2.53
CA ILE A 5 18.32 11.06 -3.57
C ILE A 5 16.77 11.03 -3.62
N ASN A 6 16.14 12.00 -2.96
CA ASN A 6 14.67 12.03 -2.86
C ASN A 6 14.09 13.02 -3.89
N THR A 7 13.52 12.49 -4.97
CA THR A 7 12.85 13.30 -5.99
C THR A 7 11.33 13.45 -5.76
N LEU A 8 10.79 12.86 -4.69
CA LEU A 8 9.37 12.91 -4.37
C LEU A 8 8.98 14.18 -3.62
N ARG A 9 9.90 14.72 -2.80
CA ARG A 9 9.61 15.89 -1.96
C ARG A 9 9.16 17.09 -2.79
N GLY A 10 7.98 17.63 -2.45
CA GLY A 10 7.39 18.80 -3.10
C GLY A 10 6.74 18.56 -4.47
N ARG A 11 6.72 17.33 -4.98
CA ARG A 11 6.06 17.01 -6.27
C ARG A 11 4.58 16.68 -6.14
N PHE A 12 4.15 16.21 -4.99
CA PHE A 12 2.75 15.86 -4.77
C PHE A 12 2.00 16.99 -4.07
N VAL A 13 0.90 17.40 -4.64
CA VAL A 13 -0.04 18.34 -4.02
C VAL A 13 -0.57 17.67 -2.74
N HIS A 14 -0.48 18.37 -1.62
CA HIS A 14 -0.91 17.92 -0.29
C HIS A 14 -0.01 16.85 0.40
N GLY A 15 1.29 16.74 0.07
CA GLY A 15 2.23 15.91 0.82
C GLY A 15 1.95 14.40 0.79
N LYS A 16 1.12 13.93 -0.16
CA LYS A 16 0.77 12.51 -0.27
C LYS A 16 1.83 11.75 -1.06
N ASP A 17 3.02 11.65 -0.52
CA ASP A 17 4.10 10.82 -1.02
C ASP A 17 4.47 9.73 -0.01
N GLU A 18 5.24 8.75 -0.43
CA GLU A 18 5.64 7.60 0.38
C GLU A 18 7.07 7.75 0.95
N SER A 19 7.65 8.96 0.94
CA SER A 19 9.05 9.19 1.35
C SER A 19 9.34 8.70 2.76
N GLU A 20 8.45 8.97 3.73
CA GLU A 20 8.61 8.52 5.11
C GLU A 20 8.68 7.00 5.22
N TYR A 21 7.87 6.29 4.44
CA TYR A 21 7.88 4.84 4.40
C TYR A 21 9.20 4.31 3.85
N TYR A 22 9.67 4.83 2.73
CA TYR A 22 10.94 4.39 2.12
C TYR A 22 12.15 4.76 2.96
N GLU A 23 12.19 5.95 3.54
CA GLU A 23 13.25 6.35 4.47
C GLU A 23 13.29 5.42 5.70
N SER A 24 12.12 4.99 6.19
CA SER A 24 12.02 4.04 7.29
C SER A 24 12.52 2.65 6.91
N ILE A 25 12.31 2.20 5.67
CA ILE A 25 12.87 0.95 5.15
C ILE A 25 14.40 1.03 5.08
N ILE A 26 14.95 2.11 4.51
CA ILE A 26 16.39 2.31 4.34
C ILE A 26 17.12 2.28 5.68
N LYS A 27 16.54 2.84 6.74
CA LYS A 27 17.10 2.78 8.11
C LYS A 27 17.25 1.33 8.62
N ASN A 28 16.52 0.39 8.05
CA ASN A 28 16.54 -1.04 8.39
C ASN A 28 17.31 -1.90 7.38
N VAL A 29 18.05 -1.29 6.44
CA VAL A 29 18.94 -2.01 5.51
C VAL A 29 20.32 -2.14 6.13
N HIS A 30 20.80 -3.38 6.33
CA HIS A 30 22.03 -3.69 7.02
C HIS A 30 22.92 -4.65 6.21
N THR A 31 23.59 -4.14 5.19
CA THR A 31 24.49 -4.93 4.32
C THR A 31 25.95 -4.91 4.76
N GLY A 32 26.31 -4.03 5.68
CA GLY A 32 27.70 -3.75 6.06
C GLY A 32 28.40 -2.74 5.14
N MET A 33 27.74 -2.26 4.10
CA MET A 33 28.26 -1.26 3.13
C MET A 33 27.27 -0.12 2.95
N ASP A 34 27.79 1.01 2.46
CA ASP A 34 26.96 2.14 2.08
C ASP A 34 26.36 1.94 0.69
N HIS A 35 25.11 2.37 0.53
CA HIS A 35 24.37 2.32 -0.75
C HIS A 35 23.77 3.67 -1.05
N THR A 36 23.58 3.95 -2.34
CA THR A 36 22.75 5.06 -2.82
C THR A 36 21.36 4.57 -3.13
N PHE A 37 20.36 5.26 -2.60
CA PHE A 37 18.94 5.03 -2.85
C PHE A 37 18.35 6.24 -3.57
N CYS A 38 17.55 6.01 -4.60
CA CYS A 38 16.86 7.05 -5.34
C CYS A 38 15.36 6.78 -5.32
N PHE A 39 14.55 7.78 -4.93
CA PHE A 39 13.09 7.70 -5.05
C PHE A 39 12.66 8.34 -6.35
N SER A 40 11.95 7.61 -7.18
CA SER A 40 11.45 8.06 -8.46
C SER A 40 9.94 7.83 -8.58
N VAL A 41 9.25 8.77 -9.18
CA VAL A 41 7.83 8.68 -9.47
C VAL A 41 7.62 8.53 -10.98
N CYS A 42 6.49 7.97 -11.38
CA CYS A 42 6.11 7.86 -12.78
C CYS A 42 6.23 9.20 -13.55
N ASN A 43 6.61 9.14 -14.81
CA ASN A 43 6.79 10.29 -15.70
C ASN A 43 7.91 11.27 -15.30
N THR A 44 8.86 10.85 -14.47
CA THR A 44 10.06 11.63 -14.18
C THR A 44 11.29 10.91 -14.71
N GLU A 45 12.16 11.66 -15.37
CA GLU A 45 13.50 11.17 -15.66
C GLU A 45 14.27 10.97 -14.35
N LEU A 46 15.06 9.91 -14.28
CA LEU A 46 15.97 9.74 -13.16
C LEU A 46 17.03 10.86 -13.23
N PRO A 47 17.38 11.45 -12.08
CA PRO A 47 18.53 12.35 -12.03
C PRO A 47 19.82 11.57 -12.37
N GLU A 48 20.92 12.26 -12.50
CA GLU A 48 22.23 11.59 -12.56
C GLU A 48 22.48 10.84 -11.23
N ILE A 49 22.66 9.52 -11.34
CA ILE A 49 22.81 8.61 -10.21
C ILE A 49 24.10 7.81 -10.32
N PRO A 50 24.78 7.50 -9.20
CA PRO A 50 25.94 6.64 -9.19
C PRO A 50 25.65 5.22 -9.65
N PRO A 51 26.63 4.48 -10.21
CA PRO A 51 26.50 3.05 -10.52
C PRO A 51 26.08 2.23 -9.29
N GLY A 52 25.19 1.25 -9.51
CA GLY A 52 24.69 0.37 -8.47
C GLY A 52 23.59 0.98 -7.60
N THR A 53 23.05 2.16 -7.95
CA THR A 53 21.95 2.81 -7.22
C THR A 53 20.71 1.91 -7.15
N ILE A 54 20.08 1.89 -5.98
CA ILE A 54 18.81 1.20 -5.73
C ILE A 54 17.67 2.21 -5.91
N VAL A 55 16.79 1.96 -6.88
CA VAL A 55 15.72 2.89 -7.26
C VAL A 55 14.37 2.35 -6.76
N PHE A 56 13.63 3.18 -6.01
CA PHE A 56 12.22 2.97 -5.70
C PHE A 56 11.38 3.64 -6.77
N SER A 57 10.71 2.85 -7.61
CA SER A 57 9.80 3.32 -8.64
C SER A 57 8.36 3.21 -8.14
N THR A 58 7.77 4.35 -7.80
CA THR A 58 6.46 4.44 -7.14
C THR A 58 5.42 5.17 -7.99
N SER A 59 4.16 5.07 -7.61
CA SER A 59 3.01 5.81 -8.17
C SER A 59 2.75 5.63 -9.67
N ASP A 60 3.24 4.54 -10.27
CA ASP A 60 3.03 4.21 -11.69
C ASP A 60 1.97 3.10 -11.86
N GLU A 61 0.79 3.32 -11.32
CA GLU A 61 -0.35 2.40 -11.40
C GLU A 61 -0.77 2.09 -12.84
N HIS A 62 -0.60 3.07 -13.74
CA HIS A 62 -0.96 2.94 -15.15
C HIS A 62 0.15 2.35 -16.03
N HIS A 63 1.30 1.97 -15.47
CA HIS A 63 2.48 1.52 -16.21
C HIS A 63 2.87 2.45 -17.37
N ARG A 64 2.72 3.76 -17.15
CA ARG A 64 3.02 4.79 -18.16
C ARG A 64 4.51 4.97 -18.40
N GLN A 65 5.31 4.60 -17.40
CA GLN A 65 6.75 4.61 -17.51
C GLN A 65 7.21 3.20 -17.90
N PRO A 66 7.70 2.99 -19.10
CA PRO A 66 8.31 1.75 -19.48
C PRO A 66 9.45 1.41 -18.51
N ILE A 67 9.46 0.20 -17.98
CA ILE A 67 10.51 -0.27 -17.06
C ILE A 67 11.93 0.00 -17.63
N PRO A 68 12.19 -0.18 -18.94
CA PRO A 68 13.49 0.14 -19.54
C PRO A 68 13.94 1.60 -19.31
N ASN A 69 13.04 2.56 -19.24
CA ASN A 69 13.41 3.96 -19.00
C ASN A 69 13.93 4.20 -17.58
N HIS A 70 13.53 3.35 -16.62
CA HIS A 70 14.03 3.37 -15.24
C HIS A 70 15.23 2.43 -15.04
N LEU A 71 15.52 1.55 -16.02
CA LEU A 71 16.67 0.64 -15.99
C LEU A 71 17.86 1.24 -16.71
N GLN A 72 18.24 2.45 -16.33
CA GLN A 72 19.51 3.03 -16.78
C GLN A 72 20.70 2.16 -16.36
N GLU A 73 21.82 2.34 -17.01
CA GLU A 73 23.04 1.57 -16.80
C GLU A 73 23.50 1.59 -15.33
N ASN A 74 23.27 2.71 -14.67
CA ASN A 74 23.65 2.93 -13.27
C ASN A 74 22.67 2.30 -12.23
N VAL A 75 21.54 1.73 -12.65
CA VAL A 75 20.59 1.12 -11.73
C VAL A 75 21.00 -0.32 -11.40
N GLY A 76 21.34 -0.56 -10.15
CA GLY A 76 21.64 -1.91 -9.64
C GLY A 76 20.40 -2.73 -9.31
N ILE A 77 19.40 -2.11 -8.67
CA ILE A 77 18.09 -2.71 -8.32
C ILE A 77 16.99 -1.69 -8.58
N LEU A 78 15.92 -2.12 -9.23
CA LEU A 78 14.68 -1.37 -9.39
C LEU A 78 13.57 -2.02 -8.56
N LEU A 79 13.13 -1.34 -7.52
CA LEU A 79 12.00 -1.73 -6.67
C LEU A 79 10.72 -1.13 -7.24
N LYS A 80 9.85 -1.96 -7.82
CA LYS A 80 8.66 -1.52 -8.55
C LYS A 80 7.39 -1.79 -7.75
N THR A 81 6.67 -0.72 -7.35
CA THR A 81 5.27 -0.82 -6.89
C THR A 81 4.32 -1.05 -8.07
N PHE A 82 3.12 -1.57 -7.84
CA PHE A 82 2.20 -1.95 -8.91
C PHE A 82 2.89 -2.85 -9.95
N PHE A 83 3.34 -4.01 -9.51
CA PHE A 83 4.13 -4.91 -10.36
C PHE A 83 3.27 -5.47 -11.51
N PRO A 84 3.78 -5.48 -12.77
CA PRO A 84 3.03 -5.98 -13.92
C PRO A 84 2.59 -7.43 -13.76
N LYS A 85 1.34 -7.74 -14.16
CA LYS A 85 0.77 -9.10 -14.07
C LYS A 85 1.53 -10.12 -14.91
N GLU A 86 2.02 -9.71 -16.08
CA GLU A 86 2.84 -10.49 -17.00
C GLU A 86 4.27 -10.75 -16.49
N GLY A 87 4.62 -10.11 -15.38
CA GLY A 87 5.97 -10.19 -14.84
C GLY A 87 6.97 -9.29 -15.59
N VAL A 88 8.22 -9.35 -15.18
CA VAL A 88 9.34 -8.61 -15.79
C VAL A 88 10.52 -9.55 -15.95
N THR A 89 11.12 -9.56 -17.12
CA THR A 89 12.26 -10.44 -17.45
C THR A 89 13.60 -9.94 -16.90
N ASP A 90 13.77 -8.62 -16.72
CA ASP A 90 15.01 -8.09 -16.17
C ASP A 90 15.11 -8.42 -14.67
N HIS A 91 16.12 -9.20 -14.35
CA HIS A 91 16.37 -9.66 -12.98
C HIS A 91 16.66 -8.54 -11.97
N ARG A 92 17.00 -7.31 -12.42
CA ARG A 92 17.19 -6.14 -11.55
C ARG A 92 15.86 -5.60 -11.01
N VAL A 93 14.75 -5.91 -11.65
CA VAL A 93 13.43 -5.44 -11.24
C VAL A 93 12.82 -6.39 -10.21
N LEU A 94 12.49 -5.85 -9.06
CA LEU A 94 11.88 -6.62 -7.98
C LEU A 94 10.50 -6.05 -7.63
N PRO A 95 9.49 -6.89 -7.40
CA PRO A 95 8.19 -6.45 -6.92
C PRO A 95 8.32 -5.88 -5.50
N PHE A 96 7.71 -4.73 -5.30
CA PHE A 96 7.81 -3.98 -4.05
C PHE A 96 6.42 -3.56 -3.55
N PRO A 97 6.13 -3.68 -2.23
CA PRO A 97 4.83 -3.35 -1.70
C PRO A 97 4.56 -1.84 -1.74
N LEU A 98 3.28 -1.48 -1.83
CA LEU A 98 2.83 -0.15 -1.45
C LEU A 98 3.01 0.03 0.05
N GLY A 99 3.35 1.26 0.45
CA GLY A 99 3.44 1.67 1.83
C GLY A 99 2.30 2.58 2.27
N TYR A 100 2.53 3.26 3.38
CA TYR A 100 1.68 4.35 3.84
C TYR A 100 2.24 5.70 3.35
N PHE A 101 1.36 6.66 3.19
CA PHE A 101 1.78 8.01 2.84
C PHE A 101 2.43 8.73 4.02
N THR A 102 3.30 9.69 3.69
CA THR A 102 3.91 10.63 4.64
C THR A 102 2.81 11.29 5.50
N ASP A 103 3.12 11.58 6.76
CA ASP A 103 2.17 12.10 7.75
C ASP A 103 1.00 11.15 8.13
N PHE A 104 1.04 9.87 7.74
CA PHE A 104 0.04 8.91 8.22
C PHE A 104 0.12 8.71 9.74
N GLY A 105 1.29 8.90 10.33
CA GLY A 105 1.53 8.84 11.77
C GLY A 105 1.60 7.42 12.35
N GLY A 106 1.96 7.36 13.62
CA GLY A 106 1.94 6.13 14.42
C GLY A 106 0.66 6.05 15.25
N HIS A 107 -0.30 5.25 14.82
CA HIS A 107 -1.56 5.06 15.52
C HIS A 107 -1.51 3.81 16.40
N ALA A 108 -1.99 3.91 17.65
CA ALA A 108 -2.14 2.76 18.52
C ALA A 108 -3.22 1.81 17.98
N LEU A 109 -2.97 0.49 18.07
CA LEU A 109 -3.98 -0.50 17.73
C LEU A 109 -5.08 -0.52 18.77
N THR A 110 -6.33 -0.50 18.31
CA THR A 110 -7.52 -0.61 19.13
C THR A 110 -8.19 -1.96 18.83
N PRO A 111 -8.56 -2.76 19.85
CA PRO A 111 -9.32 -3.99 19.65
C PRO A 111 -10.58 -3.76 18.81
N ILE A 112 -10.95 -4.72 17.97
CA ILE A 112 -12.11 -4.58 17.06
C ILE A 112 -13.40 -4.23 17.82
N ALA A 113 -13.62 -4.84 18.98
CA ALA A 113 -14.82 -4.63 19.79
C ALA A 113 -14.95 -3.18 20.30
N GLU A 114 -13.85 -2.47 20.48
CA GLU A 114 -13.82 -1.09 21.00
C GLU A 114 -13.95 -0.03 19.90
N ARG A 115 -13.90 -0.44 18.62
CA ARG A 115 -13.95 0.48 17.48
C ARG A 115 -15.36 1.00 17.25
N GLY A 116 -15.46 2.32 17.12
CA GLY A 116 -16.74 3.02 17.00
C GLY A 116 -17.38 2.96 15.62
N LEU A 117 -16.65 2.58 14.56
CA LEU A 117 -17.13 2.51 13.19
C LEU A 117 -17.15 1.06 12.69
N ASP A 118 -18.27 0.61 12.18
CA ASP A 118 -18.44 -0.72 11.63
C ASP A 118 -17.67 -0.85 10.31
N TYR A 119 -17.75 0.15 9.42
CA TYR A 119 -16.92 0.19 8.22
C TYR A 119 -16.65 1.62 7.74
N SER A 120 -15.58 1.78 6.97
CA SER A 120 -15.25 3.07 6.34
C SER A 120 -14.69 2.92 4.93
N PHE A 121 -14.86 4.01 4.16
CA PHE A 121 -14.22 4.22 2.86
C PHE A 121 -13.96 5.70 2.61
N TYR A 122 -12.76 6.02 2.16
CA TYR A 122 -12.44 7.34 1.59
C TYR A 122 -11.55 7.19 0.37
N GLY A 123 -11.92 7.81 -0.75
CA GLY A 123 -11.12 7.72 -1.97
C GLY A 123 -11.70 8.49 -3.16
N ALA A 124 -10.94 8.57 -4.23
CA ALA A 124 -11.40 9.17 -5.46
C ALA A 124 -12.46 8.31 -6.16
N HIS A 125 -13.36 8.93 -6.91
CA HIS A 125 -14.23 8.23 -7.84
C HIS A 125 -13.43 7.55 -8.95
N ASN A 126 -13.83 6.35 -9.32
CA ASN A 126 -13.44 5.66 -10.55
C ASN A 126 -14.47 4.58 -10.87
N ASP A 127 -14.46 4.10 -12.10
CA ASP A 127 -15.35 3.05 -12.63
C ASP A 127 -14.83 1.63 -12.35
N ASN A 128 -13.66 1.48 -11.77
CA ASN A 128 -13.08 0.19 -11.40
C ASN A 128 -13.62 -0.30 -10.03
N GLY A 129 -14.95 -0.53 -9.96
CA GLY A 129 -15.63 -1.06 -8.78
C GLY A 129 -16.05 -0.03 -7.73
N ARG A 130 -15.48 1.19 -7.72
CA ARG A 130 -15.85 2.22 -6.72
C ARG A 130 -17.23 2.81 -6.95
N ASP A 131 -17.70 2.88 -8.18
CA ASP A 131 -19.09 3.30 -8.48
C ASP A 131 -20.09 2.28 -7.95
N LYS A 132 -19.80 0.98 -8.08
CA LYS A 132 -20.61 -0.09 -7.48
C LYS A 132 -20.64 0.03 -5.95
N LEU A 133 -19.46 0.24 -5.34
CA LEU A 133 -19.35 0.48 -3.90
C LEU A 133 -20.14 1.71 -3.45
N HIS A 134 -20.06 2.80 -4.20
CA HIS A 134 -20.84 4.02 -3.92
C HIS A 134 -22.34 3.73 -3.93
N GLY A 135 -22.83 2.99 -4.94
CA GLY A 135 -24.21 2.55 -5.01
C GLY A 135 -24.63 1.71 -3.80
N TRP A 136 -23.78 0.80 -3.35
CA TRP A 136 -24.03 -0.02 -2.16
C TRP A 136 -24.08 0.83 -0.89
N LEU A 137 -23.12 1.73 -0.68
CA LEU A 137 -23.08 2.64 0.49
C LEU A 137 -24.31 3.54 0.59
N ARG A 138 -24.79 4.05 -0.54
CA ARG A 138 -26.00 4.88 -0.60
C ARG A 138 -27.26 4.11 -0.18
N LYS A 139 -27.41 2.85 -0.63
CA LYS A 139 -28.53 1.98 -0.28
C LYS A 139 -28.57 1.66 1.21
N ARG A 140 -27.41 1.68 1.87
CA ARG A 140 -27.29 1.38 3.31
C ARG A 140 -27.45 2.60 4.22
N LYS A 141 -27.88 3.73 3.69
CA LYS A 141 -28.19 4.92 4.50
C LYS A 141 -29.35 4.59 5.46
N GLY A 142 -29.09 4.65 6.77
CA GLY A 142 -30.12 4.36 7.79
C GLY A 142 -30.26 2.89 8.20
N ASP A 143 -29.36 2.00 7.83
CA ASP A 143 -29.35 0.57 8.20
C ASP A 143 -28.89 0.28 9.65
N GLY A 144 -28.65 1.31 10.46
CA GLY A 144 -28.19 1.18 11.86
C GLY A 144 -26.69 1.01 12.02
N CYS A 145 -25.92 0.72 10.95
CA CYS A 145 -24.47 0.60 11.02
C CYS A 145 -23.80 1.97 11.22
N LYS A 146 -22.80 2.02 12.08
CA LYS A 146 -21.93 3.19 12.27
C LYS A 146 -20.87 3.20 11.17
N LYS A 147 -20.96 4.13 10.25
CA LYS A 147 -20.10 4.19 9.06
C LYS A 147 -19.67 5.59 8.73
N GLU A 148 -18.50 5.69 8.11
CA GLU A 148 -18.00 6.95 7.58
C GLU A 148 -17.39 6.73 6.21
N TRP A 149 -17.81 7.50 5.22
CA TRP A 149 -17.32 7.37 3.86
C TRP A 149 -17.37 8.69 3.10
N GLY A 150 -16.50 8.81 2.10
CA GLY A 150 -16.45 9.95 1.20
C GLY A 150 -15.82 9.61 -0.13
N PHE A 151 -16.39 10.15 -1.19
CA PHE A 151 -15.84 10.11 -2.54
C PHE A 151 -15.40 11.51 -2.94
N TYR A 152 -14.22 11.60 -3.54
CA TYR A 152 -13.63 12.86 -3.98
C TYR A 152 -13.37 12.86 -5.47
N GLU A 153 -13.48 14.02 -6.10
CA GLU A 153 -13.06 14.19 -7.47
C GLU A 153 -11.55 14.41 -7.55
N GLY A 154 -10.84 13.40 -8.03
CA GLY A 154 -9.40 13.40 -8.25
C GLY A 154 -8.56 12.92 -7.06
N TRP A 155 -7.34 12.56 -7.40
CA TRP A 155 -6.34 12.08 -6.46
C TRP A 155 -5.84 13.21 -5.56
N GLY A 156 -5.51 12.88 -4.32
CA GLY A 156 -4.95 13.86 -3.37
C GLY A 156 -5.98 14.73 -2.65
N LYS A 157 -7.22 14.77 -3.12
CA LYS A 157 -8.32 15.49 -2.45
C LYS A 157 -8.96 14.58 -1.40
N GLY A 158 -9.13 15.02 -0.18
CA GLY A 158 -9.74 14.19 0.86
C GLY A 158 -9.19 14.54 2.24
N LYS A 159 -9.32 13.61 3.18
CA LYS A 159 -8.80 13.79 4.54
C LYS A 159 -7.28 13.95 4.53
N GLY A 160 -6.76 14.75 5.46
CA GLY A 160 -5.35 14.73 5.80
C GLY A 160 -4.91 13.32 6.24
N MET A 161 -3.64 12.98 6.05
CA MET A 161 -3.18 11.61 6.31
C MET A 161 -3.28 11.23 7.78
N TRP A 162 -3.02 12.15 8.69
CA TRP A 162 -3.22 11.95 10.12
C TRP A 162 -4.68 11.66 10.48
N ASP A 163 -5.62 12.47 9.97
CA ASP A 163 -7.05 12.30 10.22
C ASP A 163 -7.57 11.00 9.62
N TYR A 164 -7.02 10.60 8.47
CA TYR A 164 -7.36 9.35 7.84
C TYR A 164 -6.84 8.15 8.63
N GLY A 165 -5.62 8.20 9.16
CA GLY A 165 -5.10 7.18 10.06
C GLY A 165 -5.94 7.08 11.35
N SER A 166 -6.29 8.23 11.95
CA SER A 166 -7.20 8.28 13.11
C SER A 166 -8.59 7.70 12.83
N LEU A 167 -9.11 7.85 11.60
CA LEU A 167 -10.36 7.21 11.18
C LEU A 167 -10.20 5.69 11.12
N LEU A 168 -9.11 5.20 10.52
CA LEU A 168 -8.86 3.76 10.36
C LEU A 168 -8.71 3.04 11.71
N THR A 169 -8.13 3.68 12.73
CA THR A 169 -8.06 3.07 14.08
C THR A 169 -9.42 2.88 14.74
N LYS A 170 -10.43 3.65 14.33
CA LYS A 170 -11.82 3.53 14.81
C LYS A 170 -12.67 2.62 13.93
N THR A 171 -12.14 2.14 12.81
CA THR A 171 -12.86 1.37 11.80
C THR A 171 -12.63 -0.14 12.01
N LYS A 172 -13.72 -0.93 12.07
CA LYS A 172 -13.64 -2.39 12.11
C LYS A 172 -13.29 -2.96 10.75
N ILE A 173 -14.04 -2.59 9.70
CA ILE A 173 -13.90 -3.11 8.34
C ILE A 173 -13.51 -1.97 7.39
N ALA A 174 -12.33 -2.06 6.78
CA ALA A 174 -11.88 -1.13 5.77
C ALA A 174 -12.24 -1.64 4.37
N LEU A 175 -12.99 -0.82 3.62
CA LEU A 175 -13.34 -1.13 2.24
C LEU A 175 -12.19 -0.66 1.33
N CYS A 176 -11.49 -1.61 0.71
CA CYS A 176 -10.31 -1.37 -0.13
C CYS A 176 -10.58 -1.78 -1.59
N PRO A 177 -11.55 -1.14 -2.30
CA PRO A 177 -11.79 -1.42 -3.70
C PRO A 177 -10.55 -1.07 -4.54
N PRO A 178 -10.45 -1.55 -5.79
CA PRO A 178 -9.30 -1.33 -6.65
C PRO A 178 -8.88 0.13 -6.77
N GLY A 179 -7.63 0.35 -7.14
CA GLY A 179 -7.12 1.63 -7.63
C GLY A 179 -7.80 2.05 -8.94
N TYR A 180 -7.13 2.90 -9.72
CA TYR A 180 -7.66 3.31 -11.03
C TYR A 180 -7.54 2.18 -12.07
N VAL A 181 -6.45 1.45 -12.04
CA VAL A 181 -6.15 0.34 -12.99
C VAL A 181 -5.73 -0.91 -12.23
N SER A 182 -4.92 -0.76 -11.18
CA SER A 182 -4.41 -1.87 -10.38
C SER A 182 -5.44 -2.32 -9.34
N PRO A 183 -5.50 -3.63 -9.03
CA PRO A 183 -6.23 -4.12 -7.86
C PRO A 183 -5.62 -3.65 -6.54
N GLU A 184 -4.35 -3.26 -6.54
CA GLU A 184 -3.68 -2.70 -5.38
C GLU A 184 -4.07 -1.23 -5.16
N CYS A 185 -4.13 -0.81 -3.90
CA CYS A 185 -4.32 0.60 -3.53
C CYS A 185 -3.61 0.91 -2.21
N ALA A 186 -3.15 2.15 -2.05
CA ALA A 186 -2.45 2.60 -0.83
C ALA A 186 -3.27 2.40 0.46
N ARG A 187 -4.60 2.43 0.37
CA ARG A 187 -5.50 2.17 1.51
C ARG A 187 -5.27 0.81 2.15
N LEU A 188 -4.89 -0.20 1.36
CA LEU A 188 -4.70 -1.57 1.85
C LEU A 188 -3.60 -1.63 2.93
N PRO A 189 -2.35 -1.21 2.69
CA PRO A 189 -1.32 -1.21 3.73
C PRO A 189 -1.64 -0.26 4.90
N GLU A 190 -2.29 0.88 4.64
CA GLU A 190 -2.68 1.84 5.68
C GLU A 190 -3.72 1.25 6.64
N ALA A 191 -4.76 0.60 6.11
CA ALA A 191 -5.79 -0.06 6.89
C ALA A 191 -5.25 -1.30 7.62
N ALA A 192 -4.33 -2.05 6.99
CA ALA A 192 -3.66 -3.18 7.62
C ALA A 192 -2.80 -2.75 8.81
N ARG A 193 -2.07 -1.64 8.68
CA ARG A 193 -1.29 -1.05 9.77
C ARG A 193 -2.16 -0.71 10.97
N CYS A 194 -3.41 -0.31 10.74
CA CYS A 194 -4.39 -0.03 11.79
C CYS A 194 -5.16 -1.29 12.26
N GLY A 195 -4.85 -2.47 11.73
CA GLY A 195 -5.51 -3.73 12.12
C GLY A 195 -6.97 -3.80 11.73
N CYS A 196 -7.40 -3.17 10.63
CA CYS A 196 -8.75 -3.34 10.11
C CYS A 196 -8.93 -4.73 9.47
N VAL A 197 -10.15 -5.25 9.49
CA VAL A 197 -10.55 -6.31 8.56
C VAL A 197 -10.62 -5.71 7.16
N LEU A 198 -9.91 -6.32 6.20
CA LEU A 198 -9.75 -5.76 4.86
C LEU A 198 -10.69 -6.45 3.87
N LEU A 199 -11.56 -5.68 3.20
CA LEU A 199 -12.26 -6.16 2.00
C LEU A 199 -11.49 -5.67 0.78
N VAL A 200 -11.06 -6.59 -0.09
CA VAL A 200 -10.12 -6.31 -1.19
C VAL A 200 -10.61 -6.90 -2.51
N PRO A 201 -10.10 -6.44 -3.67
CA PRO A 201 -10.43 -7.02 -4.96
C PRO A 201 -10.08 -8.51 -5.05
N ASN A 202 -10.87 -9.26 -5.80
CA ASN A 202 -10.65 -10.70 -6.01
C ASN A 202 -9.36 -11.00 -6.79
N ASP A 203 -8.96 -10.10 -7.68
CA ASP A 203 -7.80 -10.23 -8.56
C ASP A 203 -6.49 -9.68 -7.97
N LEU A 204 -6.44 -9.49 -6.65
CA LEU A 204 -5.21 -9.07 -5.97
C LEU A 204 -4.06 -10.04 -6.29
N PRO A 205 -2.82 -9.56 -6.59
CA PRO A 205 -1.70 -10.41 -7.02
C PRO A 205 -1.08 -11.18 -5.85
N THR A 206 -1.83 -12.13 -5.30
CA THR A 206 -1.45 -12.90 -4.10
C THR A 206 -0.23 -13.82 -4.29
N HIS A 207 0.30 -13.95 -5.52
CA HIS A 207 1.54 -14.65 -5.81
C HIS A 207 2.80 -13.83 -5.47
N LEU A 208 2.68 -12.51 -5.30
CA LEU A 208 3.80 -11.65 -4.91
C LEU A 208 4.20 -11.89 -3.44
N TRP A 209 5.49 -11.82 -3.17
CA TRP A 209 6.06 -12.19 -1.86
C TRP A 209 5.41 -11.46 -0.68
N TYR A 210 5.07 -10.19 -0.85
CA TYR A 210 4.46 -9.38 0.20
C TYR A 210 2.96 -9.69 0.42
N PHE A 211 2.33 -10.49 -0.44
CA PHE A 211 0.98 -11.00 -0.22
C PHE A 211 0.93 -12.43 0.33
N GLN A 212 2.07 -13.04 0.68
CA GLN A 212 2.08 -14.37 1.26
C GLN A 212 1.33 -14.41 2.59
N GLY A 213 0.32 -15.28 2.70
CA GLY A 213 -0.53 -15.40 3.88
C GLY A 213 -1.38 -14.15 4.15
N PHE A 214 -1.74 -13.40 3.12
CA PHE A 214 -2.62 -12.24 3.22
C PHE A 214 -4.02 -12.65 3.68
N PRO A 215 -4.54 -12.07 4.80
CA PRO A 215 -5.80 -12.49 5.42
C PRO A 215 -7.05 -11.75 4.89
N GLY A 216 -6.89 -10.81 3.96
CA GLY A 216 -8.00 -9.99 3.45
C GLY A 216 -9.07 -10.81 2.73
N ILE A 217 -10.30 -10.38 2.86
CA ILE A 217 -11.47 -11.02 2.26
C ILE A 217 -11.65 -10.50 0.84
N LYS A 218 -11.62 -11.42 -0.13
CA LYS A 218 -11.73 -11.11 -1.55
C LYS A 218 -13.16 -10.83 -1.95
N ILE A 219 -13.38 -9.74 -2.67
CA ILE A 219 -14.69 -9.25 -3.14
C ILE A 219 -14.74 -9.28 -4.66
N GLU A 220 -15.70 -9.99 -5.20
CA GLU A 220 -15.99 -10.06 -6.64
C GLU A 220 -16.93 -8.93 -7.08
N ASP A 221 -17.96 -8.65 -6.28
CA ASP A 221 -18.98 -7.65 -6.59
C ASP A 221 -19.14 -6.61 -5.49
N TRP A 222 -18.63 -5.43 -5.73
CA TRP A 222 -18.71 -4.28 -4.83
C TRP A 222 -20.12 -3.68 -4.69
N SER A 223 -21.09 -4.13 -5.49
CA SER A 223 -22.51 -3.74 -5.36
C SER A 223 -23.25 -4.57 -4.32
N ASN A 224 -22.63 -5.67 -3.81
CA ASN A 224 -23.28 -6.61 -2.90
C ASN A 224 -22.28 -7.13 -1.84
N LEU A 225 -22.15 -6.40 -0.74
CA LEU A 225 -21.24 -6.75 0.36
C LEU A 225 -21.98 -7.39 1.55
N LYS A 226 -22.70 -8.50 1.34
CA LYS A 226 -23.36 -9.28 2.42
C LYS A 226 -22.36 -9.72 3.50
N ILE A 227 -21.13 -9.97 3.10
CA ILE A 227 -20.04 -10.34 4.02
C ILE A 227 -19.84 -9.31 5.15
N VAL A 228 -20.19 -8.04 4.94
CA VAL A 228 -20.12 -7.01 6.00
C VAL A 228 -21.07 -7.37 7.14
N ASP A 229 -22.30 -7.74 6.83
CA ASP A 229 -23.30 -8.11 7.84
C ASP A 229 -22.92 -9.40 8.57
N GLU A 230 -22.38 -10.38 7.84
CA GLU A 230 -21.86 -11.63 8.41
C GLU A 230 -20.71 -11.39 9.39
N LEU A 231 -19.79 -10.51 9.04
CA LEU A 231 -18.67 -10.14 9.91
C LEU A 231 -19.14 -9.38 11.15
N LEU A 232 -20.05 -8.42 10.98
CA LEU A 232 -20.59 -7.66 12.12
C LEU A 232 -21.37 -8.54 13.09
N ALA A 233 -21.97 -9.64 12.61
CA ALA A 233 -22.64 -10.63 13.44
C ALA A 233 -21.68 -11.59 14.16
N ASP A 234 -20.38 -11.64 13.78
CA ASP A 234 -19.36 -12.51 14.38
C ASP A 234 -18.12 -11.71 14.84
N PRO A 235 -18.20 -11.05 15.99
CA PRO A 235 -17.08 -10.25 16.52
C PRO A 235 -15.81 -11.06 16.76
N LYS A 236 -15.94 -12.35 17.08
CA LYS A 236 -14.77 -13.23 17.27
C LYS A 236 -14.02 -13.43 15.95
N ARG A 237 -14.72 -13.79 14.90
CA ARG A 237 -14.15 -13.93 13.56
C ARG A 237 -13.48 -12.63 13.08
N MET A 238 -14.11 -11.47 13.34
CA MET A 238 -13.50 -10.18 13.00
C MET A 238 -12.20 -9.94 13.77
N GLN A 239 -12.14 -10.27 15.07
CA GLN A 239 -10.92 -10.12 15.85
C GLN A 239 -9.83 -11.04 15.34
N ASP A 240 -10.14 -12.30 15.08
CA ASP A 240 -9.19 -13.28 14.54
C ASP A 240 -8.58 -12.78 13.20
N ILE A 241 -9.40 -12.25 12.29
CA ILE A 241 -8.93 -11.69 11.02
C ILE A 241 -8.10 -10.41 11.24
N SER A 242 -8.49 -9.55 12.16
CA SER A 242 -7.73 -8.35 12.53
C SER A 242 -6.33 -8.70 13.02
N ASP A 243 -6.23 -9.68 13.91
CA ASP A 243 -4.96 -10.15 14.47
C ASP A 243 -4.06 -10.73 13.37
N GLU A 244 -4.61 -11.52 12.45
CA GLU A 244 -3.87 -12.01 11.29
C GLU A 244 -3.45 -10.89 10.32
N THR A 245 -4.28 -9.84 10.17
CA THR A 245 -3.94 -8.65 9.37
C THR A 245 -2.74 -7.91 9.94
N VAL A 246 -2.69 -7.72 11.26
CA VAL A 246 -1.55 -7.11 11.94
C VAL A 246 -0.30 -7.97 11.80
N LYS A 247 -0.41 -9.30 11.98
CA LYS A 247 0.72 -10.23 11.79
C LYS A 247 1.24 -10.20 10.35
N TRP A 248 0.35 -10.20 9.37
CA TRP A 248 0.73 -10.09 7.97
C TRP A 248 1.43 -8.75 7.68
N TYR A 249 0.86 -7.62 8.12
CA TYR A 249 1.47 -6.31 7.96
C TYR A 249 2.89 -6.28 8.53
N ASN A 250 3.06 -6.72 9.77
CA ASN A 250 4.36 -6.73 10.45
C ASN A 250 5.40 -7.64 9.77
N ARG A 251 4.96 -8.71 9.10
CA ARG A 251 5.85 -9.63 8.39
C ARG A 251 6.20 -9.19 6.97
N CYS A 252 5.27 -8.54 6.27
CA CYS A 252 5.36 -8.33 4.82
C CYS A 252 5.42 -6.86 4.39
N ILE A 253 4.92 -5.91 5.20
CA ILE A 253 4.76 -4.51 4.82
C ILE A 253 5.50 -3.57 5.77
N ASP A 254 5.65 -3.91 7.04
CA ASP A 254 6.34 -3.07 8.01
C ASP A 254 7.75 -2.72 7.52
N PRO A 255 8.19 -1.43 7.64
CA PRO A 255 9.49 -0.99 7.14
C PRO A 255 10.68 -1.82 7.64
N LYS A 256 10.60 -2.37 8.86
CA LYS A 256 11.66 -3.23 9.41
C LYS A 256 11.73 -4.57 8.67
N ALA A 257 10.58 -5.18 8.40
CA ALA A 257 10.52 -6.45 7.66
C ALA A 257 10.94 -6.29 6.21
N VAL A 258 10.47 -5.22 5.56
CA VAL A 258 10.84 -4.90 4.16
C VAL A 258 12.32 -4.53 4.06
N GLY A 259 12.87 -3.79 5.02
CA GLY A 259 14.31 -3.47 5.08
C GLY A 259 15.18 -4.70 5.26
N ALA A 260 14.77 -5.65 6.09
CA ALA A 260 15.45 -6.95 6.24
C ALA A 260 15.40 -7.75 4.93
N TRP A 261 14.23 -7.86 4.28
CA TRP A 261 14.10 -8.51 2.97
C TRP A 261 15.01 -7.84 1.92
N LEU A 262 15.02 -6.52 1.84
CA LEU A 262 15.86 -5.78 0.90
C LEU A 262 17.35 -6.00 1.17
N THR A 263 17.75 -6.07 2.44
CA THR A 263 19.12 -6.41 2.84
C THR A 263 19.58 -7.72 2.20
N GLU A 264 18.77 -8.76 2.29
CA GLU A 264 19.11 -10.06 1.70
C GLU A 264 19.16 -10.00 0.16
N ARG A 265 18.24 -9.29 -0.48
CA ARG A 265 18.27 -9.11 -1.96
C ARG A 265 19.53 -8.36 -2.43
N ILE A 266 19.98 -7.38 -1.69
CA ILE A 266 21.24 -6.65 -2.00
C ILE A 266 22.44 -7.58 -1.83
N LYS A 267 22.54 -8.33 -0.72
CA LYS A 267 23.63 -9.27 -0.47
C LYS A 267 23.74 -10.33 -1.55
N GLU A 268 22.62 -10.93 -1.97
CA GLU A 268 22.57 -11.93 -3.05
C GLU A 268 23.14 -11.40 -4.36
N ARG A 269 22.96 -10.11 -4.63
CA ARG A 269 23.49 -9.48 -5.85
C ARG A 269 24.97 -9.20 -5.76
N ILE A 270 25.44 -8.73 -4.63
CA ILE A 270 26.87 -8.50 -4.39
C ILE A 270 27.67 -9.80 -4.56
N GLN A 271 27.08 -10.95 -4.10
CA GLN A 271 27.74 -12.25 -4.23
C GLN A 271 27.77 -12.80 -5.66
N LYS A 272 26.91 -12.29 -6.57
CA LYS A 272 26.81 -12.73 -7.97
C LYS A 272 27.54 -11.83 -8.96
N ALA A 273 27.97 -10.65 -8.53
CA ALA A 273 28.74 -9.68 -9.31
C ALA A 273 30.23 -9.91 -9.17
#